data_a3d203b4ed634f5782bc7ae575c099b2
#
_entry.id   a3d203b4ed634f5782bc7ae575c099b2
#
_cell.length_a   1.000
_cell.length_b   1.000
_cell.length_c   1.000
_cell.angle_alpha   90.00
_cell.angle_beta   90.00
_cell.angle_gamma   90.00
#
_symmetry.space_group_name_H-M   'P 1'
#
loop_
_entity.id
_entity.type
_entity.pdbx_description
1 polymer ?
#
loop_
_entity_poly.entity_id
_entity_poly.type
_entity_poly.pdbx_seq_one_letter_code
_entity_poly.pdbx_strand_id
1 'polypeptide(L)'
;GRLQLSGAIGGFVPVIRRYTVTGVFETGMYEYDSGYAYMTLAAPQDLGGLGPRVTGIDVKVPDRWRAPETAQRLATVLGFPYRTMDWQEQNRSLFQALQLEKLAMAVILLLIVLVAAFNIVSTLTMVVTDKTREIGILRAMGLPAASVRRIFLLQGAVIGAVGTLLGVAIGGIGAWALKRFELVKLDPTVYFIDHLPVAISIADVLVITVASLAIAMLATMWPARQAARLLPVDAIRHE
;
A
#
# COMPACT_ATOMS: atom_id res chain seq x y z
N GLY A 1 21.95 29.04 -27.57
CA GLY A 1 22.72 27.80 -27.80
C GLY A 1 22.34 27.13 -29.12
N ARG A 2 23.17 26.24 -29.63
CA ARG A 2 22.90 25.43 -30.83
C ARG A 2 22.92 23.96 -30.41
N LEU A 3 21.86 23.24 -30.71
CA LEU A 3 21.71 21.80 -30.44
C LEU A 3 21.95 21.03 -31.74
N GLN A 4 22.74 19.97 -31.67
CA GLN A 4 23.01 19.07 -32.79
C GLN A 4 22.37 17.72 -32.47
N LEU A 5 21.35 17.35 -33.24
CA LEU A 5 20.62 16.10 -33.09
C LEU A 5 20.96 15.16 -34.24
N SER A 6 21.06 13.86 -33.95
CA SER A 6 21.29 12.82 -34.94
C SER A 6 20.17 11.80 -34.95
N GLY A 7 19.73 11.36 -36.11
CA GLY A 7 18.76 10.29 -36.31
C GLY A 7 19.33 9.26 -37.30
N ALA A 8 18.80 8.06 -37.33
CA ALA A 8 19.14 7.02 -38.29
C ALA A 8 17.97 6.82 -39.27
N ILE A 9 18.23 6.95 -40.55
CA ILE A 9 17.28 6.67 -41.63
C ILE A 9 17.78 5.47 -42.40
N GLY A 10 17.06 4.34 -42.35
CA GLY A 10 17.18 3.22 -43.29
C GLY A 10 18.58 2.61 -43.51
N GLY A 11 19.49 2.75 -42.55
CA GLY A 11 20.87 2.27 -42.62
C GLY A 11 21.78 3.09 -41.71
N PHE A 12 22.97 2.61 -41.42
CA PHE A 12 23.91 3.13 -40.42
C PHE A 12 24.51 4.54 -40.71
N VAL A 13 23.84 5.39 -41.51
CA VAL A 13 24.32 6.75 -41.77
C VAL A 13 23.62 7.69 -40.78
N PRO A 14 24.34 8.31 -39.85
CA PRO A 14 23.73 9.26 -38.91
C PRO A 14 23.34 10.54 -39.66
N VAL A 15 22.07 10.92 -39.57
CA VAL A 15 21.59 12.21 -40.07
C VAL A 15 21.79 13.25 -38.96
N ILE A 16 22.61 14.28 -39.29
CA ILE A 16 22.92 15.34 -38.33
C ILE A 16 22.24 16.63 -38.78
N ARG A 17 21.44 17.23 -37.93
CA ARG A 17 20.79 18.51 -38.14
C ARG A 17 21.13 19.48 -37.00
N ARG A 18 21.21 20.75 -37.31
CA ARG A 18 21.48 21.81 -36.34
C ARG A 18 20.20 22.61 -36.09
N TYR A 19 19.86 22.76 -34.83
CA TYR A 19 18.67 23.50 -34.37
C TYR A 19 19.10 24.61 -33.41
N THR A 20 18.35 25.72 -33.43
CA THR A 20 18.57 26.83 -32.50
C THR A 20 17.70 26.60 -31.25
N VAL A 21 18.32 26.60 -30.08
CA VAL A 21 17.61 26.51 -28.81
C VAL A 21 16.90 27.83 -28.53
N THR A 22 15.56 27.81 -28.50
CA THR A 22 14.71 28.98 -28.27
C THR A 22 14.27 29.11 -26.84
N GLY A 23 14.32 28.00 -26.05
CA GLY A 23 13.95 27.99 -24.65
C GLY A 23 14.51 26.78 -23.96
N VAL A 24 14.50 26.80 -22.63
CA VAL A 24 14.80 25.68 -21.74
C VAL A 24 13.58 25.48 -20.86
N PHE A 25 13.17 24.24 -20.68
CA PHE A 25 12.08 23.85 -19.76
C PHE A 25 12.67 23.01 -18.62
N GLU A 26 12.00 23.04 -17.50
CA GLU A 26 12.29 22.23 -16.32
C GLU A 26 10.97 21.66 -15.85
N THR A 27 10.83 20.33 -15.94
CA THR A 27 9.67 19.60 -15.42
C THR A 27 9.94 19.13 -14.00
N GLY A 28 11.25 19.13 -13.67
CA GLY A 28 11.81 18.61 -12.48
C GLY A 28 11.89 17.06 -12.48
N MET A 29 11.49 16.34 -13.52
CA MET A 29 11.76 14.91 -13.71
C MET A 29 13.05 14.74 -14.51
N TYR A 30 14.09 14.22 -13.87
CA TYR A 30 15.41 14.07 -14.49
C TYR A 30 15.35 13.36 -15.86
N GLU A 31 14.53 12.32 -15.98
CA GLU A 31 14.38 11.57 -17.24
C GLU A 31 13.82 12.44 -18.38
N TYR A 32 12.86 13.33 -18.07
CA TYR A 32 12.30 14.25 -19.06
C TYR A 32 13.23 15.42 -19.33
N ASP A 33 13.84 15.98 -18.29
CA ASP A 33 14.70 17.15 -18.40
C ASP A 33 16.05 16.83 -19.09
N SER A 34 16.55 15.59 -18.92
CA SER A 34 17.79 15.13 -19.54
C SER A 34 17.62 14.47 -20.90
N GLY A 35 16.43 13.89 -21.19
CA GLY A 35 16.21 13.02 -22.34
C GLY A 35 15.34 13.59 -23.46
N TYR A 36 14.57 14.66 -23.19
CA TYR A 36 13.61 15.17 -24.16
C TYR A 36 13.96 16.53 -24.72
N ALA A 37 13.72 16.70 -26.03
CA ALA A 37 13.78 17.97 -26.72
C ALA A 37 12.44 18.21 -27.43
N TYR A 38 11.77 19.30 -27.10
CA TYR A 38 10.52 19.70 -27.75
C TYR A 38 10.81 20.56 -28.97
N MET A 39 10.19 20.22 -30.08
CA MET A 39 10.36 20.96 -31.35
C MET A 39 9.06 20.92 -32.16
N THR A 40 8.98 21.75 -33.19
CA THR A 40 7.85 21.71 -34.13
C THR A 40 7.79 20.38 -34.86
N LEU A 41 6.58 19.89 -35.20
CA LEU A 41 6.37 18.55 -35.77
C LEU A 41 7.18 18.31 -37.06
N ALA A 42 7.40 19.35 -37.88
CA ALA A 42 8.18 19.25 -39.10
C ALA A 42 9.67 18.89 -38.86
N ALA A 43 10.24 19.35 -37.76
CA ALA A 43 11.65 19.11 -37.46
C ALA A 43 11.97 17.63 -37.17
N PRO A 44 11.25 16.89 -36.30
CA PRO A 44 11.48 15.46 -36.11
C PRO A 44 11.07 14.63 -37.34
N GLN A 45 10.09 15.07 -38.14
CA GLN A 45 9.71 14.40 -39.37
C GLN A 45 10.86 14.45 -40.40
N ASP A 46 11.53 15.60 -40.55
CA ASP A 46 12.72 15.74 -41.40
C ASP A 46 13.90 14.93 -40.85
N LEU A 47 14.15 15.00 -39.54
CA LEU A 47 15.25 14.28 -38.90
C LEU A 47 15.06 12.75 -39.00
N GLY A 48 13.85 12.25 -38.84
CA GLY A 48 13.52 10.82 -38.89
C GLY A 48 13.16 10.31 -40.29
N GLY A 49 13.12 11.17 -41.32
CA GLY A 49 12.72 10.79 -42.67
C GLY A 49 11.31 10.25 -42.77
N LEU A 50 10.41 10.71 -41.89
CA LEU A 50 9.05 10.18 -41.76
C LEU A 50 8.08 10.73 -42.83
N GLY A 51 8.46 11.79 -43.53
CA GLY A 51 7.53 12.52 -44.39
C GLY A 51 6.34 13.08 -43.61
N PRO A 52 5.09 12.92 -44.07
CA PRO A 52 3.92 13.42 -43.37
C PRO A 52 3.45 12.51 -42.24
N ARG A 53 4.20 11.46 -41.92
CA ARG A 53 3.82 10.46 -40.88
C ARG A 53 4.31 10.90 -39.52
N VAL A 54 3.72 10.30 -38.50
CA VAL A 54 4.10 10.43 -37.08
C VAL A 54 4.38 9.06 -36.49
N THR A 55 5.19 9.00 -35.45
CA THR A 55 5.49 7.76 -34.71
C THR A 55 4.39 7.33 -33.75
N GLY A 56 3.60 8.31 -33.27
CA GLY A 56 2.50 8.07 -32.35
C GLY A 56 1.58 9.28 -32.23
N ILE A 57 0.43 9.07 -31.59
CA ILE A 57 -0.56 10.10 -31.28
C ILE A 57 -0.86 10.01 -29.78
N ASP A 58 -0.63 11.10 -29.08
CA ASP A 58 -0.96 11.18 -27.67
C ASP A 58 -2.45 11.53 -27.52
N VAL A 59 -3.17 10.69 -26.76
CA VAL A 59 -4.59 10.87 -26.47
C VAL A 59 -4.76 11.29 -25.01
N LYS A 60 -5.26 12.50 -24.79
CA LYS A 60 -5.55 13.01 -23.46
C LYS A 60 -6.94 12.56 -23.02
N VAL A 61 -7.03 11.91 -21.88
CA VAL A 61 -8.30 11.50 -21.25
C VAL A 61 -8.60 12.37 -20.02
N PRO A 62 -9.90 12.66 -19.75
CA PRO A 62 -10.29 13.49 -18.59
C PRO A 62 -9.88 12.87 -17.25
N ASP A 63 -10.03 11.55 -17.13
CA ASP A 63 -9.65 10.80 -15.93
C ASP A 63 -8.46 9.88 -16.22
N ARG A 64 -7.31 10.21 -15.63
CA ARG A 64 -6.07 9.44 -15.77
C ARG A 64 -6.20 7.96 -15.37
N TRP A 65 -7.08 7.64 -14.41
CA TRP A 65 -7.27 6.28 -13.94
C TRP A 65 -8.05 5.40 -14.91
N ARG A 66 -8.77 6.03 -15.84
CA ARG A 66 -9.49 5.35 -16.92
C ARG A 66 -8.68 5.23 -18.21
N ALA A 67 -7.42 5.67 -18.19
CA ALA A 67 -6.53 5.55 -19.35
C ALA A 67 -6.35 4.09 -19.84
N PRO A 68 -6.16 3.08 -18.95
CA PRO A 68 -6.06 1.68 -19.38
C PRO A 68 -7.32 1.19 -20.11
N GLU A 69 -8.50 1.52 -19.61
CA GLU A 69 -9.78 1.18 -20.24
C GLU A 69 -9.91 1.82 -21.63
N THR A 70 -9.52 3.09 -21.74
CA THR A 70 -9.55 3.82 -23.02
C THR A 70 -8.54 3.24 -24.00
N ALA A 71 -7.33 2.88 -23.55
CA ALA A 71 -6.32 2.24 -24.38
C ALA A 71 -6.80 0.91 -24.93
N GLN A 72 -7.46 0.07 -24.12
CA GLN A 72 -8.03 -1.20 -24.57
C GLN A 72 -9.15 -1.00 -25.61
N ARG A 73 -10.03 -0.02 -25.41
CA ARG A 73 -11.07 0.32 -26.38
C ARG A 73 -10.47 0.76 -27.72
N LEU A 74 -9.46 1.63 -27.67
CA LEU A 74 -8.75 2.07 -28.86
C LEU A 74 -8.04 0.91 -29.56
N ALA A 75 -7.40 0.00 -28.83
CA ALA A 75 -6.78 -1.20 -29.38
C ALA A 75 -7.78 -2.05 -30.17
N THR A 76 -9.01 -2.22 -29.61
CA THR A 76 -10.07 -3.00 -30.26
C THR A 76 -10.59 -2.31 -31.53
N VAL A 77 -10.71 -0.98 -31.52
CA VAL A 77 -11.24 -0.21 -32.65
C VAL A 77 -10.22 -0.09 -33.77
N LEU A 78 -8.93 0.19 -33.42
CA LEU A 78 -7.89 0.43 -34.43
C LEU A 78 -7.33 -0.86 -35.00
N GLY A 79 -7.20 -1.91 -34.20
CA GLY A 79 -6.62 -3.19 -34.61
C GLY A 79 -5.16 -3.09 -35.09
N PHE A 80 -4.67 -4.19 -35.68
CA PHE A 80 -3.33 -4.21 -36.28
C PHE A 80 -3.27 -3.27 -37.50
N PRO A 81 -2.20 -2.48 -37.72
CA PRO A 81 -0.89 -2.51 -37.05
C PRO A 81 -0.74 -1.53 -35.86
N TYR A 82 -1.80 -0.93 -35.39
CA TYR A 82 -1.71 0.06 -34.32
C TYR A 82 -1.58 -0.59 -32.95
N ARG A 83 -0.74 -0.01 -32.12
CA ARG A 83 -0.56 -0.40 -30.73
C ARG A 83 -0.92 0.76 -29.84
N THR A 84 -1.77 0.52 -28.84
CA THR A 84 -2.08 1.47 -27.80
C THR A 84 -1.28 1.15 -26.56
N MET A 85 -0.85 2.18 -25.86
CA MET A 85 -0.10 2.08 -24.62
C MET A 85 -0.61 3.17 -23.67
N ASP A 86 -0.93 2.82 -22.46
CA ASP A 86 -1.28 3.79 -21.44
C ASP A 86 -0.06 4.17 -20.59
N TRP A 87 -0.20 5.21 -19.77
CA TRP A 87 0.89 5.72 -18.94
C TRP A 87 1.34 4.71 -17.85
N GLN A 88 0.47 3.78 -17.41
CA GLN A 88 0.83 2.74 -16.45
C GLN A 88 1.65 1.64 -17.14
N GLU A 89 1.29 1.25 -18.35
CA GLU A 89 2.07 0.31 -19.16
C GLU A 89 3.44 0.91 -19.54
N GLN A 90 3.49 2.19 -19.85
CA GLN A 90 4.74 2.90 -20.15
C GLN A 90 5.68 2.91 -18.93
N ASN A 91 5.13 3.05 -17.71
CA ASN A 91 5.89 3.05 -16.46
C ASN A 91 5.76 1.73 -15.70
N ARG A 92 5.64 0.61 -16.41
CA ARG A 92 5.35 -0.71 -15.82
C ARG A 92 6.34 -1.13 -14.74
N SER A 93 7.62 -0.85 -14.93
CA SER A 93 8.67 -1.17 -13.94
C SER A 93 8.47 -0.42 -12.62
N LEU A 94 8.09 0.86 -12.69
CA LEU A 94 7.75 1.67 -11.51
C LEU A 94 6.51 1.10 -10.79
N PHE A 95 5.45 0.77 -11.52
CA PHE A 95 4.25 0.19 -10.92
C PHE A 95 4.49 -1.18 -10.30
N GLN A 96 5.34 -2.00 -10.92
CA GLN A 96 5.75 -3.28 -10.33
C GLN A 96 6.56 -3.08 -9.05
N ALA A 97 7.47 -2.11 -9.01
CA ALA A 97 8.22 -1.78 -7.80
C ALA A 97 7.29 -1.31 -6.67
N LEU A 98 6.32 -0.44 -6.97
CA LEU A 98 5.32 0.02 -6.00
C LEU A 98 4.41 -1.12 -5.49
N GLN A 99 4.08 -2.10 -6.34
CA GLN A 99 3.32 -3.28 -5.92
C GLN A 99 4.14 -4.18 -5.00
N LEU A 100 5.43 -4.39 -5.30
CA LEU A 100 6.32 -5.14 -4.42
C LEU A 100 6.53 -4.44 -3.08
N GLU A 101 6.67 -3.11 -3.07
CA GLU A 101 6.74 -2.32 -1.85
C GLU A 101 5.48 -2.49 -0.99
N LYS A 102 4.29 -2.35 -1.60
CA LYS A 102 3.02 -2.62 -0.91
C LYS A 102 2.94 -4.02 -0.32
N LEU A 103 3.38 -5.02 -1.09
CA LEU A 103 3.40 -6.41 -0.62
C LEU A 103 4.37 -6.57 0.57
N ALA A 104 5.57 -6.00 0.48
CA ALA A 104 6.55 -6.05 1.57
C ALA A 104 6.00 -5.38 2.85
N MET A 105 5.40 -4.20 2.73
CA MET A 105 4.73 -3.52 3.84
C MET A 105 3.60 -4.36 4.44
N ALA A 106 2.77 -4.98 3.59
CA ALA A 106 1.68 -5.85 4.05
C ALA A 106 2.21 -7.08 4.82
N VAL A 107 3.29 -7.69 4.35
CA VAL A 107 3.95 -8.82 5.04
C VAL A 107 4.51 -8.39 6.40
N ILE A 108 5.20 -7.26 6.47
CA ILE A 108 5.74 -6.72 7.72
C ILE A 108 4.60 -6.45 8.72
N LEU A 109 3.53 -5.78 8.28
CA LEU A 109 2.36 -5.52 9.12
C LEU A 109 1.70 -6.82 9.59
N LEU A 110 1.57 -7.82 8.71
CA LEU A 110 1.04 -9.13 9.06
C LEU A 110 1.89 -9.80 10.16
N LEU A 111 3.22 -9.76 10.05
CA LEU A 111 4.11 -10.31 11.07
C LEU A 111 3.98 -9.59 12.42
N ILE A 112 3.87 -8.26 12.43
CA ILE A 112 3.64 -7.48 13.65
C ILE A 112 2.33 -7.90 14.31
N VAL A 113 1.25 -8.01 13.54
CA VAL A 113 -0.06 -8.44 14.03
C VAL A 113 -0.01 -9.88 14.55
N LEU A 114 0.72 -10.77 13.88
CA LEU A 114 0.91 -12.15 14.32
C LEU A 114 1.62 -12.22 15.69
N VAL A 115 2.70 -11.45 15.86
CA VAL A 115 3.40 -11.34 17.15
C VAL A 115 2.48 -10.80 18.24
N ALA A 116 1.68 -9.79 17.94
CA ALA A 116 0.68 -9.26 18.87
C ALA A 116 -0.38 -10.31 19.26
N ALA A 117 -0.86 -11.11 18.29
CA ALA A 117 -1.78 -12.19 18.53
C ALA A 117 -1.19 -13.27 19.46
N PHE A 118 0.06 -13.68 19.23
CA PHE A 118 0.75 -14.62 20.12
C PHE A 118 0.95 -14.05 21.52
N ASN A 119 1.22 -12.75 21.65
CA ASN A 119 1.31 -12.11 22.97
C ASN A 119 -0.01 -12.17 23.73
N ILE A 120 -1.15 -11.93 23.05
CA ILE A 120 -2.49 -12.09 23.65
C ILE A 120 -2.69 -13.54 24.12
N VAL A 121 -2.38 -14.52 23.26
CA VAL A 121 -2.51 -15.95 23.62
C VAL A 121 -1.67 -16.29 24.84
N SER A 122 -0.40 -15.88 24.86
CA SER A 122 0.54 -16.16 25.95
C SER A 122 0.05 -15.54 27.27
N THR A 123 -0.30 -14.26 27.24
CA THR A 123 -0.80 -13.53 28.42
C THR A 123 -2.07 -14.14 28.98
N LEU A 124 -3.05 -14.45 28.13
CA LEU A 124 -4.29 -15.08 28.58
C LEU A 124 -4.07 -16.49 29.08
N THR A 125 -3.16 -17.26 28.49
CA THR A 125 -2.80 -18.60 28.97
C THR A 125 -2.19 -18.53 30.36
N MET A 126 -1.27 -17.57 30.58
CA MET A 126 -0.70 -17.30 31.91
C MET A 126 -1.80 -16.97 32.93
N VAL A 127 -2.72 -16.05 32.60
CA VAL A 127 -3.84 -15.71 33.49
C VAL A 127 -4.73 -16.90 33.75
N VAL A 128 -5.00 -17.76 32.78
CA VAL A 128 -5.75 -19.02 32.99
C VAL A 128 -5.03 -19.93 33.98
N THR A 129 -3.70 -20.08 33.81
CA THR A 129 -2.88 -20.92 34.69
C THR A 129 -2.88 -20.39 36.11
N ASP A 130 -2.66 -19.09 36.29
CA ASP A 130 -2.68 -18.44 37.62
C ASP A 130 -4.04 -18.54 38.32
N LYS A 131 -5.13 -18.54 37.55
CA LYS A 131 -6.50 -18.59 38.02
C LYS A 131 -7.10 -20.02 38.06
N THR A 132 -6.28 -21.04 37.76
CA THR A 132 -6.76 -22.44 37.66
C THR A 132 -7.52 -22.88 38.93
N ARG A 133 -6.99 -22.61 40.14
CA ARG A 133 -7.63 -22.97 41.39
C ARG A 133 -8.97 -22.27 41.60
N GLU A 134 -9.03 -20.96 41.34
CA GLU A 134 -10.26 -20.18 41.46
C GLU A 134 -11.32 -20.66 40.47
N ILE A 135 -10.93 -20.96 39.23
CA ILE A 135 -11.84 -21.51 38.21
C ILE A 135 -12.35 -22.89 38.65
N GLY A 136 -11.46 -23.74 39.20
CA GLY A 136 -11.82 -25.05 39.73
C GLY A 136 -12.87 -24.98 40.83
N ILE A 137 -12.69 -24.09 41.83
CA ILE A 137 -13.64 -23.84 42.89
C ILE A 137 -15.00 -23.38 42.35
N LEU A 138 -15.00 -22.39 41.46
CA LEU A 138 -16.24 -21.88 40.86
C LEU A 138 -16.98 -22.98 40.08
N ARG A 139 -16.24 -23.84 39.38
CA ARG A 139 -16.85 -24.97 38.67
C ARG A 139 -17.39 -26.06 39.60
N ALA A 140 -16.71 -26.32 40.71
CA ALA A 140 -17.20 -27.23 41.75
C ALA A 140 -18.51 -26.72 42.40
N MET A 141 -18.67 -25.39 42.50
CA MET A 141 -19.90 -24.72 42.95
C MET A 141 -21.00 -24.68 41.86
N GLY A 142 -20.79 -25.26 40.67
CA GLY A 142 -21.79 -25.38 39.61
C GLY A 142 -21.72 -24.36 38.49
N LEU A 143 -20.64 -23.53 38.40
CA LEU A 143 -20.48 -22.62 37.29
C LEU A 143 -20.28 -23.40 35.97
N PRO A 144 -21.12 -23.17 34.92
CA PRO A 144 -21.02 -23.91 33.69
C PRO A 144 -19.76 -23.50 32.90
N ALA A 145 -19.14 -24.45 32.17
CA ALA A 145 -17.96 -24.22 31.34
C ALA A 145 -18.17 -23.10 30.32
N ALA A 146 -19.39 -22.93 29.82
CA ALA A 146 -19.75 -21.85 28.90
C ALA A 146 -19.57 -20.45 29.52
N SER A 147 -19.86 -20.31 30.81
CA SER A 147 -19.66 -19.03 31.52
C SER A 147 -18.19 -18.71 31.72
N VAL A 148 -17.36 -19.70 32.08
CA VAL A 148 -15.90 -19.52 32.11
C VAL A 148 -15.36 -19.06 30.77
N ARG A 149 -15.76 -19.76 29.71
CA ARG A 149 -15.35 -19.37 28.34
C ARG A 149 -15.77 -17.94 27.98
N ARG A 150 -17.00 -17.53 28.34
CA ARG A 150 -17.48 -16.16 28.07
C ARG A 150 -16.66 -15.10 28.78
N ILE A 151 -16.25 -15.36 30.03
CA ILE A 151 -15.42 -14.44 30.83
C ILE A 151 -14.11 -14.16 30.10
N PHE A 152 -13.38 -15.20 29.67
CA PHE A 152 -12.11 -15.02 28.97
C PHE A 152 -12.27 -14.42 27.57
N LEU A 153 -13.36 -14.75 26.85
CA LEU A 153 -13.68 -14.10 25.57
C LEU A 153 -13.98 -12.61 25.77
N LEU A 154 -14.72 -12.23 26.79
CA LEU A 154 -14.99 -10.83 27.11
C LEU A 154 -13.70 -10.10 27.51
N GLN A 155 -12.83 -10.73 28.29
CA GLN A 155 -11.53 -10.17 28.65
C GLN A 155 -10.68 -9.88 27.40
N GLY A 156 -10.58 -10.82 26.45
CA GLY A 156 -9.90 -10.62 25.19
C GLY A 156 -10.56 -9.56 24.30
N ALA A 157 -11.90 -9.52 24.29
CA ALA A 157 -12.64 -8.48 23.57
C ALA A 157 -12.34 -7.07 24.12
N VAL A 158 -12.28 -6.91 25.44
CA VAL A 158 -11.92 -5.64 26.09
C VAL A 158 -10.49 -5.26 25.76
N ILE A 159 -9.53 -6.19 25.87
CA ILE A 159 -8.13 -5.94 25.51
C ILE A 159 -8.02 -5.52 24.05
N GLY A 160 -8.67 -6.27 23.15
CA GLY A 160 -8.70 -5.97 21.71
C GLY A 160 -9.35 -4.60 21.40
N ALA A 161 -10.49 -4.29 22.04
CA ALA A 161 -11.19 -3.02 21.84
C ALA A 161 -10.35 -1.82 22.33
N VAL A 162 -9.83 -1.89 23.56
CA VAL A 162 -9.00 -0.82 24.13
C VAL A 162 -7.71 -0.64 23.30
N GLY A 163 -7.02 -1.74 22.96
CA GLY A 163 -5.81 -1.69 22.13
C GLY A 163 -6.08 -1.11 20.76
N THR A 164 -7.15 -1.52 20.09
CA THR A 164 -7.54 -0.99 18.78
C THR A 164 -7.91 0.49 18.87
N LEU A 165 -8.65 0.91 19.89
CA LEU A 165 -9.05 2.30 20.08
C LEU A 165 -7.83 3.20 20.30
N LEU A 166 -6.90 2.78 21.16
CA LEU A 166 -5.64 3.48 21.37
C LEU A 166 -4.78 3.51 20.11
N GLY A 167 -4.69 2.40 19.37
CA GLY A 167 -3.95 2.33 18.12
C GLY A 167 -4.50 3.28 17.05
N VAL A 168 -5.83 3.32 16.88
CA VAL A 168 -6.49 4.24 15.93
C VAL A 168 -6.32 5.69 16.39
N ALA A 169 -6.41 5.98 17.68
CA ALA A 169 -6.22 7.33 18.21
C ALA A 169 -4.79 7.81 18.00
N ILE A 170 -3.79 7.03 18.39
CA ILE A 170 -2.38 7.40 18.26
C ILE A 170 -1.98 7.50 16.77
N GLY A 171 -2.37 6.50 15.96
CA GLY A 171 -2.12 6.51 14.52
C GLY A 171 -2.80 7.66 13.80
N GLY A 172 -4.06 7.94 14.15
CA GLY A 172 -4.83 9.05 13.59
C GLY A 172 -4.25 10.42 13.96
N ILE A 173 -3.87 10.61 15.23
CA ILE A 173 -3.21 11.84 15.70
C ILE A 173 -1.85 11.99 14.99
N GLY A 174 -1.07 10.92 14.88
CA GLY A 174 0.22 10.94 14.17
C GLY A 174 0.07 11.33 12.70
N ALA A 175 -0.87 10.71 12.00
CA ALA A 175 -1.15 11.01 10.59
C ALA A 175 -1.71 12.44 10.40
N TRP A 176 -2.56 12.91 11.32
CA TRP A 176 -3.05 14.28 11.33
C TRP A 176 -1.91 15.28 11.58
N ALA A 177 -1.03 15.00 12.54
CA ALA A 177 0.12 15.85 12.83
C ALA A 177 1.09 15.95 11.64
N LEU A 178 1.40 14.81 10.98
CA LEU A 178 2.21 14.78 9.77
C LEU A 178 1.61 15.65 8.66
N LYS A 179 0.28 15.55 8.46
CA LYS A 179 -0.43 16.35 7.47
C LYS A 179 -0.49 17.83 7.81
N ARG A 180 -0.64 18.17 9.10
CA ARG A 180 -0.86 19.55 9.56
C ARG A 180 0.43 20.36 9.66
N PHE A 181 1.49 19.70 10.10
CA PHE A 181 2.77 20.36 10.38
C PHE A 181 3.82 20.15 9.29
N GLU A 182 3.49 19.37 8.24
CA GLU A 182 4.41 19.10 7.11
C GLU A 182 5.81 18.71 7.61
N LEU A 183 5.84 17.83 8.63
CA LEU A 183 7.05 17.47 9.37
C LEU A 183 8.14 16.87 8.48
N VAL A 184 7.75 16.22 7.38
CA VAL A 184 8.66 15.63 6.41
C VAL A 184 8.71 16.55 5.18
N LYS A 185 9.72 17.40 5.15
CA LYS A 185 10.03 18.23 3.98
C LYS A 185 10.82 17.40 2.98
N LEU A 186 10.37 17.39 1.75
CA LEU A 186 11.05 16.76 0.63
C LEU A 186 11.78 17.85 -0.17
N ASP A 187 12.91 17.50 -0.79
CA ASP A 187 13.61 18.42 -1.68
C ASP A 187 12.80 18.55 -2.98
N PRO A 188 12.26 19.74 -3.30
CA PRO A 188 11.43 19.95 -4.50
C PRO A 188 12.17 19.63 -5.79
N THR A 189 13.50 19.75 -5.79
CA THR A 189 14.33 19.48 -6.96
C THR A 189 14.42 17.98 -7.29
N VAL A 190 14.12 17.11 -6.31
CA VAL A 190 14.19 15.65 -6.49
C VAL A 190 12.79 15.03 -6.55
N TYR A 191 11.83 15.54 -5.76
CA TYR A 191 10.54 14.86 -5.55
C TYR A 191 9.30 15.59 -6.11
N PHE A 192 9.43 16.78 -6.73
CA PHE A 192 8.30 17.59 -7.27
C PHE A 192 7.20 17.96 -6.29
N ILE A 193 7.36 17.63 -5.03
CA ILE A 193 6.44 17.92 -3.94
C ILE A 193 7.25 18.45 -2.78
N ASP A 194 6.77 19.52 -2.16
CA ASP A 194 7.44 20.19 -1.05
C ASP A 194 7.27 19.43 0.26
N HIS A 195 6.27 18.55 0.33
CA HIS A 195 5.92 17.80 1.55
C HIS A 195 5.32 16.42 1.21
N LEU A 196 5.40 15.51 2.17
CA LEU A 196 4.85 14.16 2.04
C LEU A 196 3.30 14.22 2.03
N PRO A 197 2.61 13.81 0.95
CA PRO A 197 1.16 13.81 0.91
C PRO A 197 0.61 12.67 1.77
N VAL A 198 -0.06 13.01 2.87
CA VAL A 198 -0.72 12.02 3.74
C VAL A 198 -2.19 11.93 3.36
N ALA A 199 -2.60 10.81 2.77
CA ALA A 199 -3.99 10.48 2.47
C ALA A 199 -4.51 9.45 3.48
N ILE A 200 -5.49 9.82 4.30
CA ILE A 200 -6.15 8.90 5.23
C ILE A 200 -7.46 8.46 4.60
N SER A 201 -7.58 7.16 4.32
CA SER A 201 -8.81 6.56 3.85
C SER A 201 -9.61 6.04 5.05
N ILE A 202 -10.85 6.50 5.19
CA ILE A 202 -11.77 6.02 6.24
C ILE A 202 -12.05 4.52 6.05
N ALA A 203 -12.13 4.06 4.80
CA ALA A 203 -12.34 2.65 4.51
C ALA A 203 -11.18 1.79 5.03
N ASP A 204 -9.92 2.22 4.85
CA ASP A 204 -8.75 1.49 5.34
C ASP A 204 -8.73 1.44 6.87
N VAL A 205 -9.06 2.55 7.55
CA VAL A 205 -9.17 2.59 9.02
C VAL A 205 -10.24 1.62 9.51
N LEU A 206 -11.40 1.56 8.87
CA LEU A 206 -12.47 0.61 9.23
C LEU A 206 -12.02 -0.84 9.02
N VAL A 207 -11.41 -1.16 7.88
CA VAL A 207 -10.92 -2.51 7.58
C VAL A 207 -9.88 -2.94 8.62
N ILE A 208 -8.92 -2.08 8.94
CA ILE A 208 -7.89 -2.36 9.95
C ILE A 208 -8.52 -2.56 11.33
N THR A 209 -9.47 -1.70 11.72
CA THR A 209 -10.18 -1.80 13.00
C THR A 209 -10.91 -3.14 13.13
N VAL A 210 -11.69 -3.51 12.12
CA VAL A 210 -12.45 -4.78 12.11
C VAL A 210 -11.50 -5.97 12.12
N ALA A 211 -10.45 -5.94 11.29
CA ALA A 211 -9.44 -7.00 11.24
C ALA A 211 -8.73 -7.17 12.59
N SER A 212 -8.32 -6.08 13.24
CA SER A 212 -7.66 -6.11 14.56
C SER A 212 -8.55 -6.71 15.63
N LEU A 213 -9.82 -6.33 15.70
CA LEU A 213 -10.79 -6.91 16.62
C LEU A 213 -11.03 -8.40 16.34
N ALA A 214 -11.15 -8.78 15.07
CA ALA A 214 -11.32 -10.17 14.68
C ALA A 214 -10.12 -11.04 15.10
N ILE A 215 -8.90 -10.55 14.86
CA ILE A 215 -7.66 -11.24 15.24
C ILE A 215 -7.56 -11.38 16.75
N ALA A 216 -7.85 -10.32 17.53
CA ALA A 216 -7.87 -10.36 18.99
C ALA A 216 -8.87 -11.41 19.52
N MET A 217 -10.07 -11.47 18.94
CA MET A 217 -11.09 -12.47 19.27
C MET A 217 -10.62 -13.89 18.94
N LEU A 218 -10.04 -14.10 17.76
CA LEU A 218 -9.51 -15.41 17.35
C LEU A 218 -8.37 -15.86 18.26
N ALA A 219 -7.43 -14.97 18.59
CA ALA A 219 -6.33 -15.25 19.50
C ALA A 219 -6.82 -15.65 20.89
N THR A 220 -7.92 -15.07 21.35
CA THR A 220 -8.52 -15.37 22.66
C THR A 220 -9.26 -16.71 22.70
N MET A 221 -9.71 -17.23 21.55
CA MET A 221 -10.55 -18.43 21.52
C MET A 221 -9.87 -19.67 22.10
N TRP A 222 -8.57 -19.82 21.85
CA TRP A 222 -7.84 -21.00 22.32
C TRP A 222 -7.65 -21.00 23.85
N PRO A 223 -7.12 -19.94 24.52
CA PRO A 223 -7.01 -19.92 25.97
C PRO A 223 -8.38 -19.94 26.68
N ALA A 224 -9.41 -19.30 26.11
CA ALA A 224 -10.77 -19.36 26.67
C ALA A 224 -11.35 -20.77 26.63
N ARG A 225 -11.06 -21.57 25.60
CA ARG A 225 -11.47 -22.98 25.54
C ARG A 225 -10.68 -23.83 26.56
N GLN A 226 -9.37 -23.55 26.70
CA GLN A 226 -8.54 -24.24 27.67
C GLN A 226 -9.07 -24.02 29.10
N ALA A 227 -9.33 -22.76 29.47
CA ALA A 227 -9.93 -22.43 30.77
C ALA A 227 -11.28 -23.16 31.05
N ALA A 228 -12.13 -23.25 30.01
CA ALA A 228 -13.42 -23.93 30.11
C ALA A 228 -13.33 -25.45 30.26
N ARG A 229 -12.21 -26.06 29.87
CA ARG A 229 -11.99 -27.52 29.97
C ARG A 229 -11.35 -27.97 31.27
N LEU A 230 -10.94 -27.06 32.16
CA LEU A 230 -10.35 -27.41 33.46
C LEU A 230 -11.35 -28.23 34.28
N LEU A 231 -10.94 -29.41 34.71
CA LEU A 231 -11.72 -30.24 35.61
C LEU A 231 -11.54 -29.78 37.07
N PRO A 232 -12.61 -29.69 37.86
CA PRO A 232 -12.50 -29.26 39.27
C PRO A 232 -11.49 -30.08 40.09
N VAL A 233 -11.44 -31.40 39.84
CA VAL A 233 -10.54 -32.32 40.55
C VAL A 233 -9.05 -32.01 40.27
N ASP A 234 -8.69 -31.72 38.99
CA ASP A 234 -7.31 -31.42 38.61
C ASP A 234 -6.88 -30.04 39.12
N ALA A 235 -7.82 -29.10 39.17
CA ALA A 235 -7.55 -27.73 39.60
C ALA A 235 -7.29 -27.61 41.13
N ILE A 236 -7.79 -28.56 41.94
CA ILE A 236 -7.63 -28.55 43.41
C ILE A 236 -6.44 -29.43 43.85
N ARG A 237 -6.00 -30.37 42.99
CA ARG A 237 -4.95 -31.35 43.32
C ARG A 237 -3.53 -30.86 42.98
N HIS A 238 -3.39 -29.80 42.27
CA HIS A 238 -2.10 -29.19 41.99
C HIS A 238 -1.65 -28.30 43.14
N GLU A 239 -0.92 -28.89 44.08
CA GLU A 239 0.07 -28.25 44.95
C GLU A 239 1.46 -28.41 44.33
#